data_fda0565915cf664a5439e94a0c1b2eb0
#
_entry.id   fda0565915cf664a5439e94a0c1b2eb0
#
_cell.length_a   1.000
_cell.length_b   1.000
_cell.length_c   1.000
_cell.angle_alpha   90.00
_cell.angle_beta   90.00
_cell.angle_gamma   90.00
#
_symmetry.space_group_name_H-M   'P 1'
#
loop_
_entity.id
_entity.type
_entity.pdbx_description
1 polymer ?
#
loop_
_entity_poly.entity_id
_entity_poly.type
_entity_poly.pdbx_seq_one_letter_code
_entity_poly.pdbx_strand_id
1 'polypeptide(L)'
;NLDLKILPEELNNYNKVEYIVRKSNKKGHQKINLKNVKVASNIFKFIYFVIKTFRIPSTSYLIICITPYTFLSFLFLFLFKKRIFLYLFSSGHEEYEHILGRWSVWIYHIMYKIITSNSKVMVSHERLYDKKKSHLLYVSRLDEEWLKNHKDVLLDKIRFLYVGRISPEKGILEFLKMFKNI
;
A
#
# COMPACT_ATOMS: atom_id res chain seq x y z
N ASN A 1 6.72 4.68 1.57
CA ASN A 1 5.55 4.81 0.72
C ASN A 1 4.65 5.92 1.28
N LEU A 2 4.47 6.99 0.51
CA LEU A 2 3.75 8.20 0.93
C LEU A 2 2.28 7.86 1.29
N ASP A 3 1.65 6.95 0.55
CA ASP A 3 0.26 6.55 0.77
C ASP A 3 0.04 5.90 2.14
N LEU A 4 1.03 5.16 2.66
CA LEU A 4 0.97 4.56 4.00
C LEU A 4 0.99 5.58 5.13
N LYS A 5 1.42 6.81 4.85
CA LYS A 5 1.42 7.92 5.79
C LYS A 5 0.19 8.81 5.59
N ILE A 6 0.00 9.32 4.39
CA ILE A 6 -1.02 10.33 4.07
C ILE A 6 -2.42 9.77 4.31
N LEU A 7 -2.73 8.58 3.81
CA LEU A 7 -4.07 8.03 3.89
C LEU A 7 -4.60 7.91 5.33
N PRO A 8 -3.86 7.34 6.30
CA PRO A 8 -4.32 7.32 7.69
C PRO A 8 -4.38 8.71 8.34
N GLU A 9 -3.46 9.63 8.00
CA GLU A 9 -3.45 10.99 8.54
C GLU A 9 -4.68 11.78 8.06
N GLU A 10 -5.00 11.72 6.78
CA GLU A 10 -6.20 12.35 6.21
C GLU A 10 -7.51 11.76 6.76
N LEU A 11 -7.59 10.44 6.86
CA LEU A 11 -8.76 9.80 7.47
C LEU A 11 -8.97 10.23 8.93
N ASN A 12 -7.90 10.55 9.66
CA ASN A 12 -7.99 11.02 11.04
C ASN A 12 -8.61 12.42 11.18
N ASN A 13 -8.64 13.22 10.10
CA ASN A 13 -9.33 14.52 10.06
C ASN A 13 -10.86 14.36 10.12
N TYR A 14 -11.37 13.22 9.67
CA TYR A 14 -12.82 12.95 9.60
C TYR A 14 -13.30 11.98 10.67
N ASN A 15 -12.44 11.07 11.13
CA ASN A 15 -12.78 10.00 12.07
C ASN A 15 -11.62 9.71 12.99
N LYS A 16 -11.92 9.17 14.18
CA LYS A 16 -10.88 8.65 15.06
C LYS A 16 -10.21 7.42 14.43
N VAL A 17 -8.97 7.57 14.02
CA VAL A 17 -8.17 6.49 13.41
C VAL A 17 -7.22 5.87 14.43
N GLU A 18 -7.20 4.55 14.49
CA GLU A 18 -6.18 3.76 15.16
C GLU A 18 -5.35 3.03 14.09
N TYR A 19 -4.04 3.23 14.10
CA TYR A 19 -3.15 2.65 13.10
C TYR A 19 -2.31 1.55 13.72
N ILE A 20 -2.52 0.31 13.26
CA ILE A 20 -1.79 -0.87 13.72
C ILE A 20 -0.73 -1.23 12.69
N VAL A 21 0.54 -1.21 13.10
CA VAL A 21 1.69 -1.46 12.21
C VAL A 21 2.60 -2.53 12.77
N ARG A 22 3.31 -3.21 11.88
CA ARG A 22 4.39 -4.13 12.24
C ARG A 22 5.67 -3.34 12.53
N LYS A 23 6.39 -3.71 13.60
CA LYS A 23 7.73 -3.20 13.88
C LYS A 23 8.67 -3.58 12.73
N SER A 24 9.43 -2.62 12.22
CA SER A 24 10.51 -2.82 11.25
C SER A 24 11.85 -2.52 11.89
N ASN A 25 12.88 -3.29 11.55
CA ASN A 25 14.26 -3.02 11.95
C ASN A 25 14.92 -1.96 11.04
N LYS A 26 14.30 -1.65 9.90
CA LYS A 26 14.77 -0.60 9.00
C LYS A 26 14.22 0.76 9.45
N LYS A 27 15.08 1.77 9.54
CA LYS A 27 14.64 3.15 9.80
C LYS A 27 13.74 3.59 8.64
N GLY A 28 12.52 4.00 8.96
CA GLY A 28 11.61 4.61 7.98
C GLY A 28 12.07 6.04 7.67
N HIS A 29 11.90 6.46 6.43
CA HIS A 29 12.26 7.83 6.01
C HIS A 29 11.22 8.88 6.41
N GLN A 30 10.04 8.44 6.86
CA GLN A 30 8.93 9.35 7.19
C GLN A 30 8.34 9.00 8.55
N LYS A 31 8.09 10.03 9.36
CA LYS A 31 7.35 9.90 10.63
C LYS A 31 5.85 10.00 10.35
N ILE A 32 5.07 9.17 11.01
CA ILE A 32 3.61 9.22 10.97
C ILE A 32 3.14 10.12 12.11
N ASN A 33 2.33 11.14 11.78
CA ASN A 33 1.81 12.12 12.73
C ASN A 33 0.44 11.71 13.29
N LEU A 34 0.30 10.45 13.71
CA LEU A 34 -0.91 9.96 14.35
C LEU A 34 -0.66 9.74 15.83
N LYS A 35 -1.61 10.18 16.67
CA LYS A 35 -1.55 9.97 18.13
C LYS A 35 -1.74 8.51 18.52
N ASN A 36 -2.51 7.75 17.74
CA ASN A 36 -2.94 6.38 18.06
C ASN A 36 -2.26 5.35 17.16
N VAL A 37 -0.92 5.25 17.19
CA VAL A 37 -0.18 4.22 16.47
C VAL A 37 0.19 3.09 17.42
N LYS A 38 -0.23 1.86 17.10
CA LYS A 38 0.15 0.63 17.81
C LYS A 38 1.16 -0.16 17.02
N VAL A 39 2.33 -0.34 17.58
CA VAL A 39 3.43 -1.08 16.95
C VAL A 39 3.48 -2.50 17.47
N ALA A 40 3.23 -3.47 16.60
CA ALA A 40 3.30 -4.89 16.92
C ALA A 40 4.70 -5.45 16.61
N SER A 41 5.30 -6.11 17.58
CA SER A 41 6.60 -6.77 17.44
C SER A 41 6.51 -8.13 16.73
N ASN A 42 5.38 -8.82 16.85
CA ASN A 42 5.11 -10.12 16.24
C ASN A 42 3.64 -10.24 15.82
N ILE A 43 3.31 -11.35 15.15
CA ILE A 43 1.99 -11.60 14.59
C ILE A 43 0.91 -11.73 15.67
N PHE A 44 1.21 -12.36 16.80
CA PHE A 44 0.27 -12.54 17.89
C PHE A 44 -0.12 -11.20 18.50
N LYS A 45 0.85 -10.32 18.72
CA LYS A 45 0.61 -8.96 19.21
C LYS A 45 -0.18 -8.12 18.19
N PHE A 46 0.06 -8.33 16.89
CA PHE A 46 -0.70 -7.66 15.84
C PHE A 46 -2.18 -8.06 15.90
N ILE A 47 -2.47 -9.38 15.93
CA ILE A 47 -3.82 -9.91 16.02
C ILE A 47 -4.50 -9.47 17.34
N TYR A 48 -3.77 -9.51 18.46
CA TYR A 48 -4.28 -9.02 19.74
C TYR A 48 -4.76 -7.57 19.65
N PHE A 49 -3.97 -6.69 19.01
CA PHE A 49 -4.39 -5.31 18.83
C PHE A 49 -5.65 -5.18 17.95
N VAL A 50 -5.75 -5.98 16.90
CA VAL A 50 -6.96 -6.01 16.06
C VAL A 50 -8.18 -6.48 16.86
N ILE A 51 -8.08 -7.59 17.59
CA ILE A 51 -9.18 -8.13 18.39
C ILE A 51 -9.61 -7.14 19.48
N LYS A 52 -8.68 -6.44 20.10
CA LYS A 52 -8.99 -5.42 21.12
C LYS A 52 -9.90 -4.32 20.58
N THR A 53 -9.83 -4.00 19.28
CA THR A 53 -10.70 -3.01 18.65
C THR A 53 -12.15 -3.49 18.47
N PHE A 54 -12.42 -4.78 18.57
CA PHE A 54 -13.76 -5.34 18.39
C PHE A 54 -14.78 -4.83 19.42
N ARG A 55 -14.29 -4.35 20.58
CA ARG A 55 -15.11 -3.73 21.62
C ARG A 55 -15.69 -2.37 21.23
N ILE A 56 -15.14 -1.75 20.19
CA ILE A 56 -15.59 -0.45 19.71
C ILE A 56 -16.71 -0.71 18.69
N PRO A 57 -17.95 -0.30 18.97
CA PRO A 57 -19.05 -0.48 18.03
C PRO A 57 -18.83 0.34 16.77
N SER A 58 -19.42 -0.10 15.67
CA SER A 58 -19.40 0.61 14.36
C SER A 58 -18.01 0.87 13.77
N THR A 59 -16.99 0.12 14.20
CA THR A 59 -15.64 0.23 13.65
C THR A 59 -15.58 -0.37 12.25
N SER A 60 -15.01 0.37 11.32
CA SER A 60 -14.63 -0.10 9.97
C SER A 60 -13.12 -0.33 9.92
N TYR A 61 -12.71 -1.32 9.17
CA TYR A 61 -11.31 -1.73 9.07
C TYR A 61 -10.79 -1.49 7.66
N LEU A 62 -9.71 -0.74 7.54
CA LEU A 62 -9.00 -0.53 6.29
C LEU A 62 -7.71 -1.34 6.29
N ILE A 63 -7.64 -2.33 5.43
CA ILE A 63 -6.42 -3.11 5.18
C ILE A 63 -5.66 -2.45 4.04
N ILE A 64 -4.42 -2.06 4.31
CA ILE A 64 -3.52 -1.50 3.31
C ILE A 64 -2.46 -2.54 3.00
N CYS A 65 -2.45 -3.04 1.79
CA CYS A 65 -1.63 -4.16 1.31
C CYS A 65 -1.95 -5.52 1.93
N ILE A 66 -1.67 -6.55 1.14
CA ILE A 66 -1.82 -7.94 1.55
C ILE A 66 -0.47 -8.47 2.00
N THR A 67 -0.39 -8.83 3.27
CA THR A 67 0.77 -9.46 3.91
C THR A 67 0.26 -10.61 4.78
N PRO A 68 1.11 -11.55 5.23
CA PRO A 68 0.66 -12.59 6.17
C PRO A 68 0.00 -12.03 7.44
N TYR A 69 0.46 -10.87 7.95
CA TYR A 69 -0.12 -10.20 9.11
C TYR A 69 -1.53 -9.68 8.85
N THR A 70 -1.69 -8.98 7.73
CA THR A 70 -2.99 -8.41 7.36
C THR A 70 -3.97 -9.48 6.90
N PHE A 71 -3.49 -10.56 6.27
CA PHE A 71 -4.30 -11.70 5.88
C PHE A 71 -4.88 -12.45 7.09
N LEU A 72 -4.05 -12.78 8.08
CA LEU A 72 -4.54 -13.40 9.31
C LEU A 72 -5.50 -12.50 10.06
N SER A 73 -5.23 -11.21 10.13
CA SER A 73 -6.16 -10.24 10.71
C SER A 73 -7.48 -10.20 9.96
N PHE A 74 -7.44 -10.25 8.62
CA PHE A 74 -8.63 -10.33 7.78
C PHE A 74 -9.47 -11.56 8.11
N LEU A 75 -8.90 -12.74 8.32
CA LEU A 75 -9.64 -13.94 8.66
C LEU A 75 -10.43 -13.76 9.96
N PHE A 76 -9.84 -13.15 10.99
CA PHE A 76 -10.54 -12.81 12.23
C PHE A 76 -11.65 -11.78 11.99
N LEU A 77 -11.37 -10.71 11.25
CA LEU A 77 -12.36 -9.68 10.92
C LEU A 77 -13.54 -10.25 10.15
N PHE A 78 -13.28 -11.15 9.20
CA PHE A 78 -14.28 -11.83 8.40
C PHE A 78 -15.15 -12.76 9.25
N LEU A 79 -14.53 -13.59 10.10
CA LEU A 79 -15.23 -14.49 11.03
C LEU A 79 -16.19 -13.71 11.95
N PHE A 80 -15.78 -12.55 12.44
CA PHE A 80 -16.60 -11.68 13.30
C PHE A 80 -17.47 -10.68 12.51
N LYS A 81 -17.66 -10.91 11.19
CA LYS A 81 -18.54 -10.13 10.29
C LYS A 81 -18.30 -8.62 10.39
N LYS A 82 -17.04 -8.21 10.52
CA LYS A 82 -16.66 -6.80 10.57
C LYS A 82 -16.68 -6.18 9.17
N ARG A 83 -16.91 -4.86 9.09
CA ARG A 83 -16.87 -4.12 7.82
C ARG A 83 -15.41 -3.93 7.39
N ILE A 84 -15.02 -4.52 6.28
CA ILE A 84 -13.64 -4.55 5.80
C ILE A 84 -13.54 -3.83 4.46
N PHE A 85 -12.58 -2.90 4.38
CA PHE A 85 -12.14 -2.24 3.17
C PHE A 85 -10.70 -2.67 2.88
N LEU A 86 -10.39 -2.93 1.63
CA LEU A 86 -9.05 -3.27 1.17
C LEU A 86 -8.56 -2.20 0.20
N TYR A 87 -7.42 -1.59 0.48
CA TYR A 87 -6.76 -0.66 -0.41
C TYR A 87 -5.52 -1.28 -1.04
N LEU A 88 -5.48 -1.32 -2.37
CA LEU A 88 -4.38 -1.89 -3.15
C LEU A 88 -3.78 -0.83 -4.05
N PHE A 89 -2.48 -0.61 -3.92
CA PHE A 89 -1.69 0.26 -4.81
C PHE A 89 -0.76 -0.52 -5.75
N SER A 90 -0.64 -1.83 -5.57
CA SER A 90 0.05 -2.76 -6.47
C SER A 90 -0.59 -4.14 -6.39
N SER A 91 -0.33 -4.99 -7.38
CA SER A 91 -0.81 -6.37 -7.35
C SER A 91 -0.13 -7.20 -6.25
N GLY A 92 1.09 -6.84 -5.89
CA GLY A 92 1.92 -7.54 -4.90
C GLY A 92 2.53 -8.86 -5.39
N HIS A 93 2.07 -9.43 -6.49
CA HIS A 93 2.58 -10.71 -7.02
C HIS A 93 4.06 -10.62 -7.37
N GLU A 94 4.45 -9.58 -8.09
CA GLU A 94 5.84 -9.32 -8.46
C GLU A 94 6.73 -9.08 -7.24
N GLU A 95 6.22 -8.34 -6.23
CA GLU A 95 6.97 -8.09 -4.99
C GLU A 95 7.24 -9.39 -4.22
N TYR A 96 6.26 -10.30 -4.14
CA TYR A 96 6.43 -11.60 -3.49
C TYR A 96 7.40 -12.49 -4.25
N GLU A 97 7.35 -12.51 -5.59
CA GLU A 97 8.29 -13.26 -6.42
C GLU A 97 9.72 -12.79 -6.20
N HIS A 98 9.96 -11.49 -6.18
CA HIS A 98 11.30 -10.90 -5.98
C HIS A 98 11.86 -11.11 -4.57
N ILE A 99 11.00 -11.07 -3.54
CA ILE A 99 11.46 -11.16 -2.14
C ILE A 99 11.62 -12.60 -1.68
N LEU A 100 10.70 -13.49 -2.05
CA LEU A 100 10.59 -14.85 -1.51
C LEU A 100 10.72 -15.96 -2.56
N GLY A 101 10.78 -15.58 -3.86
CA GLY A 101 10.87 -16.51 -4.97
C GLY A 101 9.51 -16.97 -5.52
N ARG A 102 9.53 -17.68 -6.65
CA ARG A 102 8.34 -18.04 -7.45
C ARG A 102 7.27 -18.82 -6.68
N TRP A 103 7.67 -19.65 -5.71
CA TRP A 103 6.73 -20.44 -4.89
C TRP A 103 5.79 -19.55 -4.06
N SER A 104 6.26 -18.39 -3.63
CA SER A 104 5.48 -17.47 -2.79
C SER A 104 4.33 -16.80 -3.56
N VAL A 105 4.43 -16.70 -4.87
CA VAL A 105 3.38 -16.12 -5.74
C VAL A 105 2.08 -16.90 -5.60
N TRP A 106 2.15 -18.23 -5.51
CA TRP A 106 0.95 -19.06 -5.34
C TRP A 106 0.26 -18.79 -4.00
N ILE A 107 1.04 -18.73 -2.90
CA ILE A 107 0.48 -18.41 -1.58
C ILE A 107 -0.14 -17.00 -1.59
N TYR A 108 0.58 -16.03 -2.17
CA TYR A 108 0.07 -14.68 -2.29
C TYR A 108 -1.21 -14.62 -3.11
N HIS A 109 -1.29 -15.37 -4.21
CA HIS A 109 -2.49 -15.44 -5.06
C HIS A 109 -3.71 -15.95 -4.29
N ILE A 110 -3.55 -16.97 -3.46
CA ILE A 110 -4.63 -17.47 -2.59
C ILE A 110 -5.08 -16.38 -1.61
N MET A 111 -4.15 -15.75 -0.89
CA MET A 111 -4.47 -14.65 0.02
C MET A 111 -5.20 -13.51 -0.69
N TYR A 112 -4.70 -13.11 -1.86
CA TYR A 112 -5.28 -12.08 -2.70
C TYR A 112 -6.73 -12.41 -3.07
N LYS A 113 -6.97 -13.61 -3.63
CA LYS A 113 -8.29 -14.06 -4.04
C LYS A 113 -9.29 -14.08 -2.89
N ILE A 114 -8.88 -14.60 -1.73
CA ILE A 114 -9.76 -14.69 -0.55
C ILE A 114 -10.13 -13.29 -0.04
N ILE A 115 -9.15 -12.40 0.13
CA ILE A 115 -9.41 -11.05 0.65
C ILE A 115 -10.26 -10.24 -0.34
N THR A 116 -9.90 -10.22 -1.62
CA THR A 116 -10.60 -9.40 -2.62
C THR A 116 -12.03 -9.84 -2.85
N SER A 117 -12.33 -11.14 -2.69
CA SER A 117 -13.70 -11.65 -2.83
C SER A 117 -14.60 -11.34 -1.62
N ASN A 118 -14.02 -10.99 -0.47
CA ASN A 118 -14.76 -10.84 0.78
C ASN A 118 -14.57 -9.47 1.46
N SER A 119 -14.09 -8.48 0.71
CA SER A 119 -13.94 -7.11 1.18
C SER A 119 -14.36 -6.10 0.12
N LYS A 120 -14.61 -4.85 0.54
CA LYS A 120 -14.80 -3.74 -0.39
C LYS A 120 -13.44 -3.27 -0.88
N VAL A 121 -13.15 -3.51 -2.17
CA VAL A 121 -11.82 -3.26 -2.74
C VAL A 121 -11.75 -1.86 -3.33
N MET A 122 -10.71 -1.13 -2.96
CA MET A 122 -10.31 0.15 -3.52
C MET A 122 -8.93 0.00 -4.16
N VAL A 123 -8.76 0.48 -5.37
CA VAL A 123 -7.50 0.37 -6.12
C VAL A 123 -7.05 1.73 -6.60
N SER A 124 -5.75 1.98 -6.60
CA SER A 124 -5.16 3.23 -7.09
C SER A 124 -4.65 3.14 -8.53
N HIS A 125 -4.82 2.00 -9.18
CA HIS A 125 -4.25 1.77 -10.51
C HIS A 125 -5.26 1.05 -11.41
N GLU A 126 -5.44 1.53 -12.63
CA GLU A 126 -6.39 0.96 -13.61
C GLU A 126 -6.13 -0.52 -13.92
N ARG A 127 -4.87 -0.97 -13.90
CA ARG A 127 -4.53 -2.39 -14.10
C ARG A 127 -5.11 -3.33 -13.04
N LEU A 128 -5.45 -2.83 -11.87
CA LEU A 128 -6.06 -3.59 -10.77
C LEU A 128 -7.56 -3.41 -10.72
N TYR A 129 -8.11 -2.52 -11.55
CA TYR A 129 -9.50 -2.15 -11.50
C TYR A 129 -10.39 -3.21 -12.17
N ASP A 130 -11.32 -3.73 -11.38
CA ASP A 130 -12.44 -4.54 -11.86
C ASP A 130 -13.73 -3.76 -11.60
N LYS A 131 -14.39 -3.31 -12.68
CA LYS A 131 -15.62 -2.49 -12.64
C LYS A 131 -16.73 -3.09 -11.76
N LYS A 132 -16.78 -4.41 -11.63
CA LYS A 132 -17.80 -5.11 -10.84
C LYS A 132 -17.43 -5.28 -9.37
N LYS A 133 -16.13 -5.24 -9.03
CA LYS A 133 -15.63 -5.69 -7.72
C LYS A 133 -14.82 -4.63 -6.98
N SER A 134 -14.37 -3.58 -7.65
CA SER A 134 -13.50 -2.59 -7.04
C SER A 134 -13.90 -1.15 -7.37
N HIS A 135 -13.44 -0.22 -6.54
CA HIS A 135 -13.56 1.21 -6.75
C HIS A 135 -12.20 1.78 -7.10
N LEU A 136 -12.10 2.48 -8.23
CA LEU A 136 -10.87 3.16 -8.62
C LEU A 136 -10.76 4.49 -7.87
N LEU A 137 -9.64 4.69 -7.20
CA LEU A 137 -9.31 5.93 -6.52
C LEU A 137 -8.15 6.60 -7.25
N TYR A 138 -8.38 7.78 -7.79
CA TYR A 138 -7.31 8.58 -8.36
C TYR A 138 -6.58 9.31 -7.25
N VAL A 139 -5.40 8.80 -6.88
CA VAL A 139 -4.56 9.41 -5.86
C VAL A 139 -3.46 10.20 -6.55
N SER A 140 -3.54 11.51 -6.50
CA SER A 140 -2.43 12.36 -6.92
C SER A 140 -1.35 12.38 -5.85
N ARG A 141 -0.09 12.19 -6.27
CA ARG A 141 1.09 12.38 -5.42
C ARG A 141 1.71 13.77 -5.60
N LEU A 142 1.11 14.55 -6.48
CA LEU A 142 1.52 15.92 -6.74
C LEU A 142 0.62 16.84 -5.91
N ASP A 143 1.23 17.73 -5.18
CA ASP A 143 0.56 18.79 -4.45
C ASP A 143 0.47 20.09 -5.28
N GLU A 144 -0.15 21.12 -4.73
CA GLU A 144 -0.29 22.40 -5.39
C GLU A 144 1.07 23.07 -5.68
N GLU A 145 2.10 22.75 -4.91
CA GLU A 145 3.43 23.32 -5.08
C GLU A 145 4.05 22.87 -6.41
N TRP A 146 3.79 21.62 -6.83
CA TRP A 146 4.20 21.12 -8.13
C TRP A 146 3.54 21.89 -9.27
N LEU A 147 2.25 22.22 -9.13
CA LEU A 147 1.53 23.00 -10.15
C LEU A 147 2.04 24.44 -10.24
N LYS A 148 2.33 25.08 -9.09
CA LYS A 148 2.89 26.43 -9.04
C LYS A 148 4.29 26.53 -9.63
N ASN A 149 5.07 25.47 -9.59
CA ASN A 149 6.43 25.41 -10.10
C ASN A 149 6.53 24.83 -11.52
N HIS A 150 5.40 24.69 -12.22
CA HIS A 150 5.39 24.28 -13.63
C HIS A 150 6.21 25.27 -14.46
N LYS A 151 7.10 24.73 -15.30
CA LYS A 151 7.90 25.48 -16.27
C LYS A 151 7.70 24.86 -17.65
N ASP A 152 7.58 25.70 -18.65
CA ASP A 152 7.55 25.25 -20.03
C ASP A 152 8.85 24.52 -20.39
N VAL A 153 8.70 23.43 -21.12
CA VAL A 153 9.86 22.61 -21.53
C VAL A 153 10.53 23.29 -22.70
N LEU A 154 11.78 23.72 -22.53
CA LEU A 154 12.65 24.15 -23.62
C LEU A 154 13.23 22.90 -24.29
N LEU A 155 12.85 22.67 -25.55
CA LEU A 155 13.24 21.47 -26.32
C LEU A 155 14.59 21.62 -27.04
N ASP A 156 15.35 22.66 -26.78
CA ASP A 156 16.70 22.91 -27.38
C ASP A 156 17.74 21.84 -26.97
N LYS A 157 17.56 21.24 -25.78
CA LYS A 157 18.40 20.14 -25.30
C LYS A 157 17.56 19.09 -24.60
N ILE A 158 17.63 17.84 -25.06
CA ILE A 158 16.99 16.72 -24.40
C ILE A 158 17.76 16.37 -23.13
N ARG A 159 17.09 16.47 -21.98
CA ARG A 159 17.63 16.06 -20.68
C ARG A 159 16.78 14.95 -20.12
N PHE A 160 17.40 13.83 -19.77
CA PHE A 160 16.71 12.70 -19.15
C PHE A 160 16.91 12.75 -17.64
N LEU A 161 15.80 12.65 -16.90
CA LEU A 161 15.80 12.53 -15.45
C LEU A 161 15.17 11.20 -15.05
N TYR A 162 15.91 10.35 -14.37
CA TYR A 162 15.36 9.16 -13.76
C TYR A 162 14.99 9.46 -12.31
N VAL A 163 13.72 9.26 -11.96
CA VAL A 163 13.22 9.40 -10.59
C VAL A 163 12.65 8.05 -10.15
N GLY A 164 13.34 7.37 -9.26
CA GLY A 164 12.89 6.06 -8.78
C GLY A 164 13.92 5.36 -7.90
N ARG A 165 13.53 4.22 -7.35
CA ARG A 165 14.48 3.35 -6.66
C ARG A 165 15.44 2.72 -7.68
N ILE A 166 16.71 2.65 -7.35
CA ILE A 166 17.70 1.90 -8.13
C ILE A 166 17.52 0.42 -7.79
N SER A 167 16.71 -0.26 -8.58
CA SER A 167 16.41 -1.68 -8.41
C SER A 167 16.04 -2.31 -9.77
N PRO A 168 16.36 -3.60 -9.99
CA PRO A 168 16.15 -4.26 -11.28
C PRO A 168 14.71 -4.16 -11.78
N GLU A 169 13.73 -4.30 -10.91
CA GLU A 169 12.30 -4.23 -11.26
C GLU A 169 11.84 -2.85 -11.74
N LYS A 170 12.71 -1.82 -11.63
CA LYS A 170 12.43 -0.46 -12.12
C LYS A 170 13.03 -0.17 -13.48
N GLY A 171 13.67 -1.17 -14.10
CA GLY A 171 14.22 -1.08 -15.45
C GLY A 171 15.42 -0.13 -15.58
N ILE A 172 16.08 0.25 -14.46
CA ILE A 172 17.21 1.19 -14.52
C ILE A 172 18.40 0.64 -15.31
N LEU A 173 18.63 -0.67 -15.26
CA LEU A 173 19.73 -1.31 -15.98
C LEU A 173 19.45 -1.30 -17.49
N GLU A 174 18.23 -1.56 -17.90
CA GLU A 174 17.79 -1.49 -19.30
C GLU A 174 17.88 -0.07 -19.81
N PHE A 175 17.44 0.90 -19.02
CA PHE A 175 17.56 2.32 -19.32
C PHE A 175 19.03 2.72 -19.57
N LEU A 176 19.95 2.37 -18.66
CA LEU A 176 21.38 2.67 -18.80
C LEU A 176 22.02 1.97 -20.01
N LYS A 177 21.60 0.75 -20.34
CA LYS A 177 22.08 0.05 -21.54
C LYS A 177 21.70 0.76 -22.82
N MET A 178 20.50 1.34 -22.89
CA MET A 178 20.05 2.11 -24.06
C MET A 178 20.95 3.33 -24.32
N PHE A 179 21.45 3.98 -23.26
CA PHE A 179 22.34 5.16 -23.39
C PHE A 179 23.80 4.84 -23.57
N LYS A 180 24.23 3.60 -23.32
CA LYS A 180 25.63 3.20 -23.55
C LYS A 180 26.02 3.14 -25.05
N ASN A 181 25.01 3.06 -25.91
CA ASN A 181 25.18 2.93 -27.37
C ASN A 181 24.88 4.24 -28.13
N ILE A 182 24.70 5.35 -27.42
CA ILE A 182 24.58 6.71 -27.94
C ILE A 182 25.86 7.49 -27.61
#